data_495b6b68e775193dbd2b2a95acd4901f
#
_entry.id   495b6b68e775193dbd2b2a95acd4901f
#
_cell.length_a   1.000
_cell.length_b   1.000
_cell.length_c   1.000
_cell.angle_alpha   90.00
_cell.angle_beta   90.00
_cell.angle_gamma   90.00
#
_symmetry.space_group_name_H-M   'P 1'
#
loop_
_entity.id
_entity.type
_entity.pdbx_description
1 polymer ?
#
loop_
_entity_poly.entity_id
_entity_poly.type
_entity_poly.pdbx_seq_one_letter_code
_entity_poly.pdbx_strand_id
1 'polypeptide(L)'
;MCFLLFNLTYFAIRPDLKRQHGDFSQYVKNDSFNLKALYQVKNINATNDSYNLKWYTWAAKQGYVSAQNNLGWLYSKTTTQFHNETKAYMWWFIAAQNGSHNALENMVRMETRLAPDNISKAQKMAEKCLQSDYQTCD
;
A
#
# COMPACT_ATOMS: atom_id res chain seq x y z
N MET A 1 -9.65 -6.92 20.69
CA MET A 1 -9.00 -6.03 21.69
C MET A 1 -7.48 -6.02 21.63
N CYS A 2 -6.80 -7.02 21.11
CA CYS A 2 -5.32 -7.02 20.96
C CYS A 2 -4.76 -6.20 19.78
N PHE A 3 -5.56 -5.80 18.81
CA PHE A 3 -5.07 -5.10 17.60
C PHE A 3 -4.78 -3.61 17.80
N LEU A 4 -5.44 -2.95 18.75
CA LEU A 4 -5.23 -1.52 19.03
C LEU A 4 -3.97 -1.23 19.85
N LEU A 5 -3.50 -2.19 20.65
CA LEU A 5 -2.28 -2.03 21.46
C LEU A 5 -1.01 -2.22 20.64
N PHE A 6 -1.06 -3.00 19.54
CA PHE A 6 0.10 -3.26 18.69
C PHE A 6 0.50 -1.99 17.88
N ASN A 7 -0.47 -1.19 17.45
CA ASN A 7 -0.19 0.03 16.69
C ASN A 7 0.44 1.15 17.55
N LEU A 8 -0.01 1.29 18.81
CA LEU A 8 0.53 2.33 19.71
C LEU A 8 1.94 2.00 20.23
N THR A 9 2.24 0.71 20.45
CA THR A 9 3.56 0.27 20.89
C THR A 9 4.58 0.27 19.75
N TYR A 10 4.16 0.00 18.52
CA TYR A 10 5.04 0.02 17.35
C TYR A 10 5.55 1.45 17.05
N PHE A 11 4.69 2.46 17.19
CA PHE A 11 5.09 3.87 17.07
C PHE A 11 5.90 4.39 18.27
N ALA A 12 5.71 3.82 19.48
CA ALA A 12 6.44 4.22 20.66
C ALA A 12 7.86 3.64 20.74
N ILE A 13 8.11 2.48 20.09
CA ILE A 13 9.38 1.74 20.17
C ILE A 13 10.40 2.20 19.11
N ARG A 14 9.98 2.95 18.08
CA ARG A 14 10.85 3.43 17.00
C ARG A 14 10.76 4.94 16.78
N PRO A 15 11.28 5.76 17.72
CA PRO A 15 11.39 7.21 17.52
C PRO A 15 12.36 7.60 16.39
N ASP A 16 13.25 6.68 15.99
CA ASP A 16 14.18 6.80 14.88
C ASP A 16 13.48 6.79 13.49
N LEU A 17 12.33 6.10 13.35
CA LEU A 17 11.55 6.18 12.13
C LEU A 17 11.01 7.58 11.87
N LYS A 18 10.66 8.33 12.91
CA LYS A 18 10.33 9.77 12.79
C LYS A 18 11.51 10.61 12.30
N ARG A 19 12.74 10.18 12.56
CA ARG A 19 13.95 10.93 12.24
C ARG A 19 14.45 10.65 10.81
N GLN A 20 14.21 9.45 10.27
CA GLN A 20 14.59 9.09 8.90
C GLN A 20 13.59 9.56 7.85
N HIS A 21 12.31 9.72 8.23
CA HIS A 21 11.25 10.12 7.30
C HIS A 21 10.88 11.59 7.43
N GLY A 22 11.72 12.41 8.11
CA GLY A 22 11.48 13.83 8.31
C GLY A 22 10.05 14.11 8.81
N ASP A 23 9.88 15.01 9.74
CA ASP A 23 8.54 15.40 10.19
C ASP A 23 7.65 15.68 8.98
N PHE A 24 6.78 14.73 8.66
CA PHE A 24 5.89 14.78 7.48
C PHE A 24 4.97 16.00 7.52
N SER A 25 4.82 16.61 8.71
CA SER A 25 4.11 17.86 8.88
C SER A 25 4.79 19.03 8.13
N GLN A 26 6.09 18.97 7.89
CA GLN A 26 6.80 19.95 7.05
C GLN A 26 6.54 19.75 5.56
N TYR A 27 6.41 18.50 5.11
CA TYR A 27 6.05 18.20 3.70
C TYR A 27 4.59 18.52 3.40
N VAL A 28 3.72 18.40 4.40
CA VAL A 28 2.30 18.82 4.29
C VAL A 28 2.17 20.35 4.34
N LYS A 29 3.10 21.06 4.97
CA LYS A 29 3.10 22.54 5.04
C LYS A 29 3.72 23.21 3.83
N ASN A 30 4.64 22.55 3.14
CA ASN A 30 5.17 23.08 1.87
C ASN A 30 4.28 22.57 0.73
N ASP A 31 3.46 23.44 0.21
CA ASP A 31 2.44 23.33 -0.84
C ASP A 31 2.74 22.47 -2.07
N SER A 32 3.91 21.85 -2.16
CA SER A 32 4.33 21.01 -3.27
C SER A 32 3.85 19.55 -3.16
N PHE A 33 3.47 19.11 -1.97
CA PHE A 33 2.91 17.77 -1.70
C PHE A 33 1.53 17.89 -1.09
N ASN A 34 0.66 18.55 -1.81
CA ASN A 34 -0.72 18.72 -1.44
C ASN A 34 -1.39 17.32 -1.33
N LEU A 35 -1.96 17.02 -0.15
CA LEU A 35 -2.95 15.95 0.01
C LEU A 35 -4.04 16.03 -1.09
N LYS A 36 -4.27 17.23 -1.65
CA LYS A 36 -5.06 17.49 -2.83
C LYS A 36 -4.49 16.78 -4.08
N ALA A 37 -3.17 16.62 -4.21
CA ALA A 37 -2.57 15.84 -5.27
C ALA A 37 -2.79 14.33 -5.05
N LEU A 38 -2.73 13.84 -3.82
CA LEU A 38 -3.13 12.46 -3.48
C LEU A 38 -4.65 12.26 -3.63
N TYR A 39 -5.44 13.30 -3.44
CA TYR A 39 -6.90 13.26 -3.64
C TYR A 39 -7.30 13.44 -5.11
N GLN A 40 -6.53 14.21 -5.89
CA GLN A 40 -6.71 14.36 -7.34
C GLN A 40 -6.24 13.13 -8.12
N VAL A 41 -5.42 12.26 -7.52
CA VAL A 41 -5.09 10.93 -8.04
C VAL A 41 -6.34 10.05 -8.23
N LYS A 42 -7.46 10.38 -7.60
CA LYS A 42 -8.76 9.79 -7.92
C LYS A 42 -9.25 10.09 -9.35
N ASN A 43 -8.67 11.11 -10.00
CA ASN A 43 -9.08 11.61 -11.33
C ASN A 43 -7.93 11.66 -12.34
N ILE A 44 -6.78 11.07 -12.06
CA ILE A 44 -5.75 10.94 -13.09
C ILE A 44 -6.27 9.91 -14.09
N ASN A 45 -6.66 10.44 -15.25
CA ASN A 45 -7.08 9.66 -16.41
C ASN A 45 -6.16 8.47 -16.62
N ALA A 46 -6.73 7.34 -17.00
CA ALA A 46 -6.09 6.05 -17.23
C ALA A 46 -4.86 6.07 -18.18
N THR A 47 -4.48 7.24 -18.69
CA THR A 47 -3.41 7.43 -19.66
C THR A 47 -2.00 7.45 -19.06
N ASN A 48 -1.83 7.41 -17.71
CA ASN A 48 -0.50 7.46 -17.11
C ASN A 48 -0.30 6.44 -15.97
N ASP A 49 -0.66 5.18 -16.23
CA ASP A 49 -0.49 4.10 -15.25
C ASP A 49 0.98 3.92 -14.81
N SER A 50 1.94 4.24 -15.66
CA SER A 50 3.37 4.21 -15.31
C SER A 50 3.74 5.28 -14.27
N TYR A 51 3.18 6.46 -14.39
CA TYR A 51 3.35 7.54 -13.41
C TYR A 51 2.68 7.17 -12.07
N ASN A 52 1.45 6.67 -12.16
CA ASN A 52 0.68 6.22 -10.99
C ASN A 52 1.40 5.10 -10.26
N LEU A 53 1.99 4.14 -10.98
CA LEU A 53 2.77 3.04 -10.40
C LEU A 53 3.93 3.57 -9.55
N LYS A 54 4.70 4.50 -10.06
CA LYS A 54 5.83 5.10 -9.33
C LYS A 54 5.37 5.80 -8.05
N TRP A 55 4.33 6.63 -8.15
CA TRP A 55 3.79 7.38 -7.02
C TRP A 55 3.17 6.50 -5.95
N TYR A 56 2.31 5.55 -6.36
CA TYR A 56 1.70 4.63 -5.40
C TYR A 56 2.75 3.73 -4.74
N THR A 57 3.75 3.26 -5.49
CA THR A 57 4.84 2.47 -4.92
C THR A 57 5.61 3.26 -3.88
N TRP A 58 5.98 4.50 -4.20
CA TRP A 58 6.69 5.36 -3.24
C TRP A 58 5.85 5.61 -1.99
N ALA A 59 4.60 6.01 -2.13
CA ALA A 59 3.72 6.30 -1.01
C ALA A 59 3.37 5.03 -0.19
N ALA A 60 3.15 3.89 -0.86
CA ALA A 60 2.87 2.61 -0.21
C ALA A 60 4.04 2.15 0.66
N LYS A 61 5.28 2.35 0.20
CA LYS A 61 6.52 2.09 0.96
C LYS A 61 6.73 3.05 2.13
N GLN A 62 6.04 4.18 2.16
CA GLN A 62 5.99 5.09 3.31
C GLN A 62 4.86 4.73 4.29
N GLY A 63 4.15 3.63 4.07
CA GLY A 63 3.07 3.17 4.92
C GLY A 63 1.70 3.82 4.65
N TYR A 64 1.53 4.59 3.56
CA TYR A 64 0.23 5.16 3.23
C TYR A 64 -0.76 4.10 2.79
N VAL A 65 -1.74 3.84 3.65
CA VAL A 65 -2.74 2.77 3.46
C VAL A 65 -3.56 2.97 2.18
N SER A 66 -3.94 4.21 1.88
CA SER A 66 -4.65 4.52 0.63
C SER A 66 -3.81 4.24 -0.62
N ALA A 67 -2.51 4.51 -0.58
CA ALA A 67 -1.60 4.20 -1.67
C ALA A 67 -1.38 2.70 -1.83
N GLN A 68 -1.29 1.95 -0.73
CA GLN A 68 -1.22 0.48 -0.73
C GLN A 68 -2.46 -0.12 -1.40
N ASN A 69 -3.66 0.35 -1.04
CA ASN A 69 -4.90 -0.09 -1.67
C ASN A 69 -4.94 0.25 -3.17
N ASN A 70 -4.54 1.47 -3.55
CA ASN A 70 -4.52 1.91 -4.95
C ASN A 70 -3.48 1.16 -5.77
N LEU A 71 -2.35 0.79 -5.17
CA LEU A 71 -1.32 -0.03 -5.81
C LEU A 71 -1.85 -1.45 -6.10
N GLY A 72 -2.59 -2.03 -5.15
CA GLY A 72 -3.31 -3.29 -5.37
C GLY A 72 -4.29 -3.20 -6.54
N TRP A 73 -5.07 -2.13 -6.60
CA TRP A 73 -5.99 -1.88 -7.71
C TRP A 73 -5.25 -1.74 -9.05
N LEU A 74 -4.14 -1.00 -9.09
CA LEU A 74 -3.35 -0.82 -10.31
C LEU A 74 -2.81 -2.15 -10.84
N TYR A 75 -2.28 -3.01 -9.97
CA TYR A 75 -1.83 -4.35 -10.35
C TYR A 75 -2.97 -5.29 -10.75
N SER A 76 -4.19 -5.05 -10.29
CA SER A 76 -5.35 -5.88 -10.66
C SER A 76 -5.94 -5.57 -12.04
N LYS A 77 -5.58 -4.42 -12.64
CA LYS A 77 -6.08 -3.99 -13.96
C LYS A 77 -5.50 -4.85 -15.07
N THR A 78 -6.35 -5.62 -15.73
CA THR A 78 -5.97 -6.48 -16.88
C THR A 78 -5.57 -5.69 -18.12
N THR A 79 -5.93 -4.41 -18.18
CA THR A 79 -5.67 -3.52 -19.34
C THR A 79 -4.29 -2.86 -19.29
N THR A 80 -3.50 -3.09 -18.25
CA THR A 80 -2.18 -2.47 -18.10
C THR A 80 -1.07 -3.51 -18.28
N GLN A 81 0.09 -3.06 -18.74
CA GLN A 81 1.30 -3.89 -18.79
C GLN A 81 1.81 -4.29 -17.40
N PHE A 82 1.28 -3.70 -16.33
CA PHE A 82 1.66 -3.97 -14.94
C PHE A 82 0.75 -5.01 -14.28
N HIS A 83 -0.21 -5.57 -14.99
CA HIS A 83 -1.14 -6.56 -14.45
C HIS A 83 -0.40 -7.71 -13.76
N ASN A 84 -0.68 -7.89 -12.47
CA ASN A 84 -0.12 -8.95 -11.65
C ASN A 84 -1.03 -9.21 -10.43
N GLU A 85 -1.86 -10.24 -10.53
CA GLU A 85 -2.85 -10.55 -9.47
C GLU A 85 -2.20 -10.93 -8.13
N THR A 86 -1.04 -11.58 -8.15
CA THR A 86 -0.30 -11.93 -6.92
C THR A 86 0.19 -10.66 -6.21
N LYS A 87 0.72 -9.68 -6.96
CA LYS A 87 1.10 -8.38 -6.38
C LYS A 87 -0.12 -7.56 -5.96
N ALA A 88 -1.22 -7.65 -6.69
CA ALA A 88 -2.47 -6.98 -6.31
C ALA A 88 -2.96 -7.51 -4.95
N TYR A 89 -3.03 -8.82 -4.80
CA TYR A 89 -3.42 -9.46 -3.54
C TYR A 89 -2.46 -9.09 -2.41
N MET A 90 -1.14 -9.14 -2.64
CA MET A 90 -0.11 -8.76 -1.66
C MET A 90 -0.35 -7.35 -1.11
N TRP A 91 -0.55 -6.36 -2.00
CA TRP A 91 -0.75 -4.98 -1.57
C TRP A 91 -2.08 -4.76 -0.86
N TRP A 92 -3.15 -5.43 -1.28
CA TRP A 92 -4.43 -5.39 -0.57
C TRP A 92 -4.34 -6.08 0.80
N PHE A 93 -3.59 -7.19 0.90
CA PHE A 93 -3.32 -7.83 2.19
C PHE A 93 -2.60 -6.87 3.14
N ILE A 94 -1.56 -6.19 2.69
CA ILE A 94 -0.82 -5.19 3.48
C ILE A 94 -1.76 -4.04 3.89
N ALA A 95 -2.52 -3.49 2.95
CA ALA A 95 -3.45 -2.40 3.23
C ALA A 95 -4.55 -2.79 4.22
N ALA A 96 -5.07 -4.03 4.12
CA ALA A 96 -6.06 -4.57 5.04
C ALA A 96 -5.48 -4.73 6.46
N GLN A 97 -4.24 -5.23 6.59
CA GLN A 97 -3.52 -5.29 7.87
C GLN A 97 -3.34 -3.89 8.49
N ASN A 98 -3.21 -2.86 7.66
CA ASN A 98 -3.10 -1.47 8.08
C ASN A 98 -4.47 -0.77 8.22
N GLY A 99 -5.58 -1.52 8.21
CA GLY A 99 -6.93 -1.04 8.52
C GLY A 99 -7.77 -0.61 7.31
N SER A 100 -7.37 -0.90 6.08
CA SER A 100 -8.19 -0.59 4.90
C SER A 100 -9.32 -1.60 4.71
N HIS A 101 -10.55 -1.18 4.97
CA HIS A 101 -11.74 -1.99 4.72
C HIS A 101 -11.94 -2.27 3.21
N ASN A 102 -11.72 -1.28 2.37
CA ASN A 102 -11.82 -1.44 0.91
C ASN A 102 -10.80 -2.47 0.37
N ALA A 103 -9.58 -2.49 0.93
CA ALA A 103 -8.57 -3.47 0.55
C ALA A 103 -8.97 -4.88 0.99
N LEU A 104 -9.56 -5.03 2.17
CA LEU A 104 -10.08 -6.31 2.65
C LEU A 104 -11.17 -6.86 1.70
N GLU A 105 -12.11 -6.01 1.28
CA GLU A 105 -13.15 -6.42 0.32
C GLU A 105 -12.56 -6.85 -1.03
N ASN A 106 -11.58 -6.10 -1.54
CA ASN A 106 -10.90 -6.42 -2.79
C ASN A 106 -10.12 -7.73 -2.70
N MET A 107 -9.45 -7.97 -1.57
CA MET A 107 -8.71 -9.19 -1.28
C MET A 107 -9.65 -10.39 -1.27
N VAL A 108 -10.75 -10.34 -0.51
CA VAL A 108 -11.75 -11.41 -0.44
C VAL A 108 -12.35 -11.71 -1.82
N ARG A 109 -12.64 -10.68 -2.60
CA ARG A 109 -13.14 -10.84 -3.97
C ARG A 109 -12.10 -11.51 -4.88
N MET A 110 -10.81 -11.23 -4.70
CA MET A 110 -9.76 -11.86 -5.48
C MET A 110 -9.55 -13.34 -5.11
N GLU A 111 -9.79 -13.74 -3.87
CA GLU A 111 -9.67 -15.13 -3.40
C GLU A 111 -10.60 -16.10 -4.16
N THR A 112 -11.70 -15.61 -4.72
CA THR A 112 -12.61 -16.43 -5.51
C THR A 112 -12.03 -16.88 -6.86
N ARG A 113 -10.96 -16.26 -7.34
CA ARG A 113 -10.38 -16.50 -8.67
C ARG A 113 -8.88 -16.76 -8.67
N LEU A 114 -8.17 -16.33 -7.63
CA LEU A 114 -6.73 -16.54 -7.53
C LEU A 114 -6.43 -17.95 -7.03
N ALA A 115 -5.50 -18.64 -7.68
CA ALA A 115 -5.08 -19.97 -7.27
C ALA A 115 -4.52 -19.96 -5.83
N PRO A 116 -4.79 -20.98 -5.00
CA PRO A 116 -4.33 -21.06 -3.60
C PRO A 116 -2.82 -20.87 -3.44
N ASP A 117 -2.01 -21.39 -4.36
CA ASP A 117 -0.56 -21.23 -4.35
C ASP A 117 -0.14 -19.77 -4.55
N ASN A 118 -0.85 -19.03 -5.39
CA ASN A 118 -0.61 -17.60 -5.60
C ASN A 118 -1.04 -16.77 -4.39
N ILE A 119 -2.12 -17.15 -3.70
CA ILE A 119 -2.53 -16.54 -2.43
C ILE A 119 -1.44 -16.74 -1.39
N SER A 120 -0.98 -17.97 -1.20
CA SER A 120 0.10 -18.30 -0.25
C SER A 120 1.39 -17.54 -0.56
N LYS A 121 1.75 -17.46 -1.85
CA LYS A 121 2.90 -16.67 -2.30
C LYS A 121 2.75 -15.20 -1.98
N ALA A 122 1.60 -14.61 -2.28
CA ALA A 122 1.32 -13.20 -2.02
C ALA A 122 1.37 -12.86 -0.52
N GLN A 123 0.83 -13.74 0.34
CA GLN A 123 0.90 -13.59 1.79
C GLN A 123 2.34 -13.59 2.30
N LYS A 124 3.18 -14.54 1.85
CA LYS A 124 4.61 -14.58 2.20
C LYS A 124 5.35 -13.31 1.74
N MET A 125 5.04 -12.81 0.54
CA MET A 125 5.61 -11.56 0.04
C MET A 125 5.16 -10.38 0.93
N ALA A 126 3.90 -10.32 1.33
CA ALA A 126 3.38 -9.29 2.21
C ALA A 126 4.04 -9.33 3.60
N GLU A 127 4.20 -10.51 4.19
CA GLU A 127 4.89 -10.69 5.47
C GLU A 127 6.34 -10.19 5.40
N LYS A 128 7.07 -10.57 4.34
CA LYS A 128 8.44 -10.09 4.11
C LYS A 128 8.49 -8.57 3.96
N CYS A 129 7.54 -8.00 3.23
CA CYS A 129 7.43 -6.55 3.05
C CYS A 129 7.20 -5.83 4.39
N LEU A 130 6.26 -6.32 5.20
CA LEU A 130 5.95 -5.76 6.52
C LEU A 130 7.13 -5.91 7.49
N GLN A 131 7.78 -7.07 7.53
CA GLN A 131 8.95 -7.32 8.39
C GLN A 131 10.15 -6.44 8.04
N SER A 132 10.28 -6.05 6.78
CA SER A 132 11.34 -5.17 6.30
C SER A 132 11.01 -3.68 6.40
N ASP A 133 9.90 -3.32 7.04
CA ASP A 133 9.40 -1.94 7.07
C ASP A 133 9.26 -1.36 5.66
N TYR A 134 8.61 -2.14 4.77
CA TYR A 134 8.35 -1.82 3.36
C TYR A 134 9.58 -1.68 2.46
N GLN A 135 10.77 -2.12 2.88
CA GLN A 135 11.98 -2.02 2.06
C GLN A 135 12.06 -3.13 0.99
N THR A 136 11.55 -4.33 1.31
CA THR A 136 11.60 -5.51 0.43
C THR A 136 10.19 -6.00 0.08
N CYS A 137 9.49 -5.23 -0.75
CA CYS A 137 8.10 -5.51 -1.16
C CYS A 137 7.98 -6.03 -2.62
N ASP A 138 9.06 -6.52 -3.21
CA ASP A 138 9.09 -7.02 -4.59
C ASP A 138 9.15 -8.54 -4.65
#